data_e01131390f894df0db835ea90cf421f1
#
_entry.id   e01131390f894df0db835ea90cf421f1
#
_cell.length_a   1.000
_cell.length_b   1.000
_cell.length_c   1.000
_cell.angle_alpha   90.00
_cell.angle_beta   90.00
_cell.angle_gamma   90.00
#
_symmetry.space_group_name_H-M   'P 1'
#
loop_
_entity.id
_entity.type
_entity.pdbx_description
1 polymer ?
#
loop_
_entity_poly.entity_id
_entity_poly.type
_entity_poly.pdbx_seq_one_letter_code
_entity_poly.pdbx_strand_id
1 'polypeptide(L)'
;MKEILHINSKGILYRKDNTLKFMNKNVDKVIPIHAINEVNCYDKVSLKSGAISLLQKEKIIVNFFNKYGYYEGSLYPRVEFNSGMVVVKQVLTYDNKKERCFIAQEMVKGMKQNMIKTLKYYQKKGKNLEDYINSLKNIEILDDDINRILSSEGKLWQPFYASFNKITNKFPIEKREFRPPTNEMNALISFGNSLLYTTTLSEIYHYISSSFNKFFT
;
A
#
# COMPACT_ATOMS: atom_id res chain seq x y z
N MET A 1 -16.15 3.99 11.72
CA MET A 1 -15.00 3.98 10.78
C MET A 1 -15.49 3.32 9.51
N LYS A 2 -15.25 3.89 8.34
CA LYS A 2 -15.60 3.23 7.08
C LYS A 2 -14.63 2.08 6.82
N GLU A 3 -15.08 1.02 6.19
CA GLU A 3 -14.33 -0.22 5.99
C GLU A 3 -13.88 -0.38 4.53
N ILE A 4 -12.85 -1.18 4.31
CA ILE A 4 -12.44 -1.63 2.98
C ILE A 4 -13.27 -2.87 2.63
N LEU A 5 -13.97 -2.82 1.50
CA LEU A 5 -14.70 -3.98 0.99
C LEU A 5 -13.76 -4.87 0.17
N HIS A 6 -13.56 -6.11 0.62
CA HIS A 6 -12.80 -7.10 -0.12
C HIS A 6 -13.72 -8.06 -0.88
N ILE A 7 -13.59 -8.14 -2.20
CA ILE A 7 -14.33 -9.06 -3.08
C ILE A 7 -13.35 -10.08 -3.66
N ASN A 8 -13.40 -11.30 -3.14
CA ASN A 8 -12.49 -12.40 -3.46
C ASN A 8 -13.12 -13.50 -4.33
N SER A 9 -14.26 -13.22 -4.94
CA SER A 9 -14.95 -14.14 -5.85
C SER A 9 -15.48 -13.38 -7.07
N LYS A 10 -15.54 -14.09 -8.21
CA LYS A 10 -16.14 -13.54 -9.42
C LYS A 10 -17.63 -13.23 -9.22
N GLY A 11 -18.08 -12.14 -9.82
CA GLY A 11 -19.47 -11.70 -9.72
C GLY A 11 -19.72 -10.36 -10.39
N ILE A 12 -20.91 -9.82 -10.10
CA ILE A 12 -21.36 -8.55 -10.66
C ILE A 12 -21.66 -7.59 -9.51
N LEU A 13 -21.05 -6.41 -9.56
CA LEU A 13 -21.35 -5.29 -8.67
C LEU A 13 -22.25 -4.31 -9.40
N TYR A 14 -23.42 -4.05 -8.87
CA TYR A 14 -24.38 -3.14 -9.46
C TYR A 14 -25.08 -2.27 -8.40
N ARG A 15 -25.67 -1.16 -8.86
CA ARG A 15 -26.43 -0.27 -8.01
C ARG A 15 -27.87 -0.80 -7.87
N LYS A 16 -28.35 -0.82 -6.64
CA LYS A 16 -29.77 -0.99 -6.31
C LYS A 16 -30.17 0.17 -5.41
N ASP A 17 -31.05 1.02 -5.89
CA ASP A 17 -31.46 2.25 -5.20
C ASP A 17 -30.24 3.14 -4.86
N ASN A 18 -30.03 3.46 -3.60
CA ASN A 18 -28.88 4.24 -3.13
C ASN A 18 -27.80 3.38 -2.46
N THR A 19 -27.67 2.10 -2.85
CA THR A 19 -26.70 1.17 -2.30
C THR A 19 -26.07 0.32 -3.39
N LEU A 20 -24.98 -0.40 -3.05
CA LEU A 20 -24.38 -1.40 -3.92
C LEU A 20 -24.95 -2.77 -3.64
N LYS A 21 -24.99 -3.61 -4.66
CA LYS A 21 -25.33 -5.00 -4.55
C LYS A 21 -24.30 -5.85 -5.29
N PHE A 22 -23.75 -6.86 -4.60
CA PHE A 22 -22.87 -7.86 -5.19
C PHE A 22 -23.63 -9.15 -5.37
N MET A 23 -23.57 -9.73 -6.55
CA MET A 23 -24.27 -10.98 -6.89
C MET A 23 -23.36 -11.90 -7.68
N ASN A 24 -23.40 -13.17 -7.29
CA ASN A 24 -22.89 -14.31 -8.08
C ASN A 24 -23.81 -15.53 -7.87
N LYS A 25 -23.38 -16.73 -8.30
CA LYS A 25 -24.20 -17.95 -8.15
C LYS A 25 -24.54 -18.30 -6.69
N ASN A 26 -23.68 -17.91 -5.75
CA ASN A 26 -23.76 -18.35 -4.33
C ASN A 26 -24.01 -17.18 -3.37
N VAL A 27 -23.86 -15.93 -3.82
CA VAL A 27 -23.92 -14.74 -2.97
C VAL A 27 -24.84 -13.72 -3.62
N ASP A 28 -25.75 -13.20 -2.84
CA ASP A 28 -26.58 -12.03 -3.17
C ASP A 28 -26.56 -11.10 -1.95
N LYS A 29 -25.63 -10.12 -1.95
CA LYS A 29 -25.34 -9.29 -0.78
C LYS A 29 -25.54 -7.81 -1.11
N VAL A 30 -26.31 -7.14 -0.26
CA VAL A 30 -26.42 -5.67 -0.25
C VAL A 30 -25.28 -5.09 0.56
N ILE A 31 -24.66 -4.04 0.03
CA ILE A 31 -23.51 -3.37 0.60
C ILE A 31 -23.88 -1.89 0.81
N PRO A 32 -24.07 -1.46 2.07
CA PRO A 32 -24.37 -0.07 2.36
C PRO A 32 -23.22 0.83 1.91
N ILE A 33 -23.50 1.76 0.99
CA ILE A 33 -22.47 2.60 0.36
C ILE A 33 -21.71 3.44 1.38
N HIS A 34 -22.38 3.91 2.44
CA HIS A 34 -21.77 4.76 3.46
C HIS A 34 -20.87 4.00 4.45
N ALA A 35 -20.93 2.66 4.44
CA ALA A 35 -20.10 1.82 5.30
C ALA A 35 -18.69 1.60 4.74
N ILE A 36 -18.47 1.88 3.45
CA ILE A 36 -17.21 1.60 2.77
C ILE A 36 -16.51 2.89 2.31
N ASN A 37 -15.20 2.85 2.23
CA ASN A 37 -14.35 3.90 1.66
C ASN A 37 -13.53 3.42 0.46
N GLU A 38 -13.39 2.10 0.31
CA GLU A 38 -12.58 1.49 -0.74
C GLU A 38 -13.15 0.10 -1.09
N VAL A 39 -12.98 -0.33 -2.32
CA VAL A 39 -13.34 -1.68 -2.79
C VAL A 39 -12.10 -2.31 -3.42
N ASN A 40 -11.73 -3.52 -2.93
CA ASN A 40 -10.63 -4.31 -3.45
C ASN A 40 -11.17 -5.58 -4.13
N CYS A 41 -11.00 -5.69 -5.44
CA CYS A 41 -11.44 -6.81 -6.27
C CYS A 41 -10.27 -7.74 -6.57
N TYR A 42 -10.30 -8.98 -6.05
CA TYR A 42 -9.24 -9.99 -6.21
C TYR A 42 -9.56 -11.05 -7.26
N ASP A 43 -10.74 -10.98 -7.87
CA ASP A 43 -11.20 -11.89 -8.92
C ASP A 43 -11.96 -11.11 -10.00
N LYS A 44 -12.45 -11.78 -11.02
CA LYS A 44 -13.20 -11.19 -12.13
C LYS A 44 -14.54 -10.61 -11.66
N VAL A 45 -14.54 -9.32 -11.33
CA VAL A 45 -15.72 -8.56 -10.92
C VAL A 45 -16.15 -7.64 -12.06
N SER A 46 -17.40 -7.80 -12.51
CA SER A 46 -18.00 -6.91 -13.50
C SER A 46 -18.70 -5.75 -12.79
N LEU A 47 -18.39 -4.51 -13.18
CA LEU A 47 -19.04 -3.32 -12.66
C LEU A 47 -20.09 -2.83 -13.64
N LYS A 48 -21.35 -2.70 -13.22
CA LYS A 48 -22.36 -2.02 -14.03
C LYS A 48 -22.21 -0.49 -13.92
N SER A 49 -22.55 0.24 -14.97
CA SER A 49 -22.41 1.70 -15.06
C SER A 49 -23.07 2.45 -13.89
N GLY A 50 -24.25 2.00 -13.43
CA GLY A 50 -24.90 2.56 -12.25
C GLY A 50 -24.10 2.42 -10.95
N ALA A 51 -23.37 1.30 -10.77
CA ALA A 51 -22.47 1.13 -9.63
C ALA A 51 -21.27 2.07 -9.77
N ILE A 52 -20.69 2.19 -10.95
CA ILE A 52 -19.59 3.14 -11.21
C ILE A 52 -20.03 4.57 -10.88
N SER A 53 -21.19 5.00 -11.34
CA SER A 53 -21.72 6.35 -11.05
C SER A 53 -21.91 6.58 -9.55
N LEU A 54 -22.41 5.59 -8.81
CA LEU A 54 -22.57 5.69 -7.35
C LEU A 54 -21.22 5.75 -6.62
N LEU A 55 -20.27 4.89 -6.97
CA LEU A 55 -18.92 4.86 -6.42
C LEU A 55 -18.18 6.19 -6.66
N GLN A 56 -18.31 6.76 -7.87
CA GLN A 56 -17.75 8.05 -8.23
C GLN A 56 -18.32 9.18 -7.36
N LYS A 57 -19.66 9.21 -7.21
CA LYS A 57 -20.36 10.20 -6.38
C LYS A 57 -19.93 10.17 -4.93
N GLU A 58 -19.76 8.96 -4.37
CA GLU A 58 -19.39 8.75 -2.97
C GLU A 58 -17.86 8.78 -2.75
N LYS A 59 -17.07 9.10 -3.79
CA LYS A 59 -15.60 9.20 -3.76
C LYS A 59 -14.92 7.91 -3.30
N ILE A 60 -15.46 6.76 -3.69
CA ILE A 60 -14.95 5.43 -3.36
C ILE A 60 -14.04 4.94 -4.48
N ILE A 61 -12.82 4.56 -4.12
CA ILE A 61 -11.84 3.99 -5.03
C ILE A 61 -12.10 2.49 -5.19
N VAL A 62 -11.97 1.98 -6.43
CA VAL A 62 -12.03 0.53 -6.68
C VAL A 62 -10.68 0.08 -7.22
N ASN A 63 -10.02 -0.83 -6.49
CA ASN A 63 -8.76 -1.43 -6.88
C ASN A 63 -8.97 -2.82 -7.45
N PHE A 64 -8.21 -3.15 -8.49
CA PHE A 64 -8.24 -4.45 -9.15
C PHE A 64 -6.90 -5.15 -8.96
N PHE A 65 -7.00 -6.43 -8.58
CA PHE A 65 -5.87 -7.32 -8.42
C PHE A 65 -6.07 -8.55 -9.30
N ASN A 66 -4.99 -9.11 -9.79
CA ASN A 66 -5.06 -10.39 -10.49
C ASN A 66 -5.20 -11.56 -9.50
N LYS A 67 -5.40 -12.77 -10.04
CA LYS A 67 -5.54 -14.00 -9.25
C LYS A 67 -4.34 -14.35 -8.35
N TYR A 68 -3.20 -13.69 -8.54
CA TYR A 68 -2.00 -13.87 -7.74
C TYR A 68 -1.84 -12.77 -6.67
N GLY A 69 -2.81 -11.86 -6.57
CA GLY A 69 -2.78 -10.75 -5.61
C GLY A 69 -1.91 -9.56 -6.02
N TYR A 70 -1.46 -9.50 -7.29
CA TYR A 70 -0.76 -8.30 -7.79
C TYR A 70 -1.77 -7.24 -8.21
N TYR A 71 -1.48 -6.02 -7.83
CA TYR A 71 -2.24 -4.85 -8.25
C TYR A 71 -2.15 -4.64 -9.77
N GLU A 72 -3.29 -4.47 -10.42
CA GLU A 72 -3.40 -4.23 -11.87
C GLU A 72 -3.79 -2.79 -12.20
N GLY A 73 -4.62 -2.17 -11.36
CA GLY A 73 -5.07 -0.81 -11.59
C GLY A 73 -6.22 -0.40 -10.69
N SER A 74 -6.64 0.86 -10.79
CA SER A 74 -7.75 1.40 -10.00
C SER A 74 -8.69 2.25 -10.85
N LEU A 75 -9.96 2.22 -10.45
CA LEU A 75 -10.96 3.19 -10.86
C LEU A 75 -11.02 4.28 -9.79
N TYR A 76 -10.50 5.47 -10.13
CA TYR A 76 -10.55 6.63 -9.25
C TYR A 76 -11.80 7.47 -9.53
N PRO A 77 -12.42 8.05 -8.51
CA PRO A 77 -13.43 9.07 -8.68
C PRO A 77 -12.86 10.28 -9.45
N ARG A 78 -13.74 10.99 -10.15
CA ARG A 78 -13.30 12.21 -10.84
C ARG A 78 -12.77 13.22 -9.83
N VAL A 79 -11.51 13.63 -10.02
CA VAL A 79 -10.94 14.75 -9.26
C VAL A 79 -11.50 16.03 -9.87
N GLU A 80 -12.22 16.81 -9.09
CA GLU A 80 -12.85 18.05 -9.59
C GLU A 80 -11.78 19.13 -9.85
N PHE A 81 -10.67 19.09 -9.10
CA PHE A 81 -9.57 20.05 -9.29
C PHE A 81 -8.23 19.44 -8.87
N ASN A 82 -7.24 19.52 -9.75
CA ASN A 82 -5.84 19.30 -9.39
C ASN A 82 -5.23 20.65 -9.07
N SER A 83 -4.65 20.82 -7.88
CA SER A 83 -3.91 22.03 -7.56
C SER A 83 -2.63 22.10 -8.40
N GLY A 84 -2.61 22.94 -9.42
CA GLY A 84 -1.39 23.21 -10.19
C GLY A 84 -0.21 23.63 -9.30
N MET A 85 -0.51 24.30 -8.18
CA MET A 85 0.51 24.69 -7.18
C MET A 85 1.19 23.48 -6.55
N VAL A 86 0.46 22.40 -6.25
CA VAL A 86 1.06 21.16 -5.71
C VAL A 86 2.01 20.55 -6.73
N VAL A 87 1.60 20.46 -7.99
CA VAL A 87 2.44 19.94 -9.07
C VAL A 87 3.70 20.78 -9.23
N VAL A 88 3.56 22.10 -9.25
CA VAL A 88 4.72 23.02 -9.32
C VAL A 88 5.68 22.81 -8.15
N LYS A 89 5.18 22.73 -6.92
CA LYS A 89 6.01 22.46 -5.74
C LYS A 89 6.70 21.10 -5.82
N GLN A 90 6.01 20.07 -6.27
CA GLN A 90 6.61 18.73 -6.46
C GLN A 90 7.76 18.77 -7.47
N VAL A 91 7.58 19.47 -8.60
CA VAL A 91 8.64 19.63 -9.63
C VAL A 91 9.84 20.38 -9.06
N LEU A 92 9.62 21.51 -8.39
CA LEU A 92 10.69 22.30 -7.78
C LEU A 92 11.47 21.51 -6.71
N THR A 93 10.76 20.77 -5.84
CA THR A 93 11.39 19.90 -4.85
C THR A 93 12.16 18.74 -5.50
N TYR A 94 11.63 18.15 -6.57
CA TYR A 94 12.31 17.09 -7.32
C TYR A 94 13.60 17.61 -7.99
N ASP A 95 13.57 18.82 -8.58
CA ASP A 95 14.72 19.44 -9.22
C ASP A 95 15.79 19.86 -8.20
N ASN A 96 15.39 20.26 -7.01
CA ASN A 96 16.31 20.59 -5.92
C ASN A 96 16.93 19.31 -5.32
N LYS A 97 18.16 18.99 -5.75
CA LYS A 97 18.90 17.80 -5.30
C LYS A 97 18.94 17.67 -3.76
N LYS A 98 19.16 18.77 -3.04
CA LYS A 98 19.28 18.75 -1.57
C LYS A 98 17.94 18.36 -0.91
N GLU A 99 16.84 18.99 -1.31
CA GLU A 99 15.51 18.70 -0.79
C GLU A 99 15.10 17.26 -1.12
N ARG A 100 15.33 16.83 -2.37
CA ARG A 100 15.02 15.46 -2.79
C ARG A 100 15.81 14.42 -1.98
N CYS A 101 17.11 14.60 -1.79
CA CYS A 101 17.93 13.71 -0.97
C CYS A 101 17.50 13.73 0.50
N PHE A 102 17.17 14.89 1.06
CA PHE A 102 16.68 15.01 2.42
C PHE A 102 15.39 14.20 2.62
N ILE A 103 14.39 14.36 1.73
CA ILE A 103 13.13 13.61 1.82
C ILE A 103 13.38 12.11 1.71
N ALA A 104 14.18 11.67 0.73
CA ALA A 104 14.50 10.27 0.54
C ALA A 104 15.22 9.68 1.77
N GLN A 105 16.17 10.42 2.35
CA GLN A 105 16.89 10.01 3.55
C GLN A 105 15.95 9.85 4.75
N GLU A 106 15.02 10.79 4.97
CA GLU A 106 14.06 10.71 6.08
C GLU A 106 13.10 9.53 5.92
N MET A 107 12.68 9.20 4.68
CA MET A 107 11.90 7.99 4.41
C MET A 107 12.66 6.72 4.79
N VAL A 108 13.94 6.59 4.38
CA VAL A 108 14.77 5.42 4.70
C VAL A 108 15.09 5.34 6.19
N LYS A 109 15.32 6.47 6.87
CA LYS A 109 15.46 6.52 8.34
C LYS A 109 14.21 6.03 9.05
N GLY A 110 13.04 6.49 8.61
CA GLY A 110 11.75 6.05 9.15
C GLY A 110 11.53 4.54 8.96
N MET A 111 11.84 4.01 7.77
CA MET A 111 11.80 2.58 7.48
C MET A 111 12.73 1.80 8.41
N LYS A 112 14.01 2.20 8.54
CA LYS A 112 14.98 1.59 9.45
C LYS A 112 14.45 1.53 10.89
N GLN A 113 13.89 2.64 11.39
CA GLN A 113 13.32 2.68 12.74
C GLN A 113 12.16 1.72 12.91
N ASN A 114 11.27 1.61 11.91
CA ASN A 114 10.13 0.69 11.95
C ASN A 114 10.59 -0.78 11.91
N MET A 115 11.58 -1.12 11.10
CA MET A 115 12.20 -2.44 11.10
C MET A 115 12.75 -2.79 12.50
N ILE A 116 13.54 -1.92 13.12
CA ILE A 116 14.10 -2.12 14.46
C ILE A 116 12.97 -2.25 15.50
N LYS A 117 11.93 -1.42 15.45
CA LYS A 117 10.77 -1.52 16.37
C LYS A 117 10.08 -2.88 16.24
N THR A 118 9.89 -3.36 15.01
CA THR A 118 9.29 -4.66 14.74
C THR A 118 10.11 -5.79 15.32
N LEU A 119 11.43 -5.80 15.10
CA LEU A 119 12.31 -6.84 15.65
C LEU A 119 12.35 -6.79 17.19
N LYS A 120 12.41 -5.62 17.80
CA LYS A 120 12.34 -5.46 19.27
C LYS A 120 11.03 -5.99 19.85
N TYR A 121 9.91 -5.82 19.14
CA TYR A 121 8.62 -6.38 19.56
C TYR A 121 8.67 -7.92 19.63
N TYR A 122 9.23 -8.58 18.61
CA TYR A 122 9.37 -10.04 18.61
C TYR A 122 10.47 -10.53 19.57
N GLN A 123 11.52 -9.73 19.79
CA GLN A 123 12.52 -10.02 20.82
C GLN A 123 11.90 -10.07 22.22
N LYS A 124 11.00 -9.13 22.55
CA LYS A 124 10.22 -9.16 23.81
C LYS A 124 9.31 -10.40 23.92
N LYS A 125 8.96 -11.04 22.82
CA LYS A 125 8.22 -12.30 22.76
C LYS A 125 9.12 -13.55 22.80
N GLY A 126 10.38 -13.40 23.17
CA GLY A 126 11.32 -14.51 23.36
C GLY A 126 12.08 -14.94 22.11
N LYS A 127 12.04 -14.16 21.01
CA LYS A 127 12.84 -14.44 19.82
C LYS A 127 14.25 -13.85 19.95
N ASN A 128 15.29 -14.63 19.65
CA ASN A 128 16.67 -14.12 19.64
C ASN A 128 16.94 -13.36 18.33
N LEU A 129 16.91 -12.01 18.40
CA LEU A 129 17.00 -11.11 17.24
C LEU A 129 18.07 -10.03 17.43
N GLU A 130 18.91 -10.10 18.46
CA GLU A 130 19.88 -9.06 18.82
C GLU A 130 20.86 -8.76 17.69
N ASP A 131 21.41 -9.80 17.04
CA ASP A 131 22.35 -9.64 15.94
C ASP A 131 21.76 -8.89 14.75
N TYR A 132 20.50 -9.18 14.40
CA TYR A 132 19.79 -8.48 13.31
C TYR A 132 19.49 -7.03 13.67
N ILE A 133 19.09 -6.76 14.91
CA ILE A 133 18.85 -5.40 15.40
C ILE A 133 20.15 -4.59 15.36
N ASN A 134 21.26 -5.17 15.79
CA ASN A 134 22.55 -4.50 15.77
C ASN A 134 23.05 -4.29 14.33
N SER A 135 22.87 -5.27 13.45
CA SER A 135 23.14 -5.10 12.01
C SER A 135 22.38 -3.94 11.43
N LEU A 136 21.07 -3.84 11.70
CA LEU A 136 20.26 -2.71 11.23
C LEU A 136 20.73 -1.37 11.81
N LYS A 137 21.09 -1.31 13.10
CA LYS A 137 21.57 -0.06 13.73
C LYS A 137 22.85 0.45 13.08
N ASN A 138 23.77 -0.47 12.74
CA ASN A 138 25.09 -0.14 12.20
C ASN A 138 25.08 0.26 10.71
N ILE A 139 23.98 0.03 9.98
CA ILE A 139 23.87 0.48 8.61
C ILE A 139 23.70 2.00 8.60
N GLU A 140 24.67 2.68 8.02
CA GLU A 140 24.65 4.12 7.84
C GLU A 140 23.79 4.51 6.62
N ILE A 141 23.01 5.58 6.74
CA ILE A 141 22.19 6.10 5.64
C ILE A 141 22.92 7.30 5.07
N LEU A 142 23.49 7.11 3.91
CA LEU A 142 24.23 8.15 3.18
C LEU A 142 23.25 9.18 2.60
N ASP A 143 23.64 10.46 2.57
CA ASP A 143 22.72 11.59 2.35
C ASP A 143 23.01 12.48 1.14
N ASP A 144 24.08 12.21 0.42
CA ASP A 144 24.61 13.08 -0.64
C ASP A 144 24.12 12.75 -2.06
N ASP A 145 23.56 11.54 -2.25
CA ASP A 145 23.09 11.09 -3.57
C ASP A 145 21.96 10.05 -3.44
N ILE A 146 20.96 10.15 -4.32
CA ILE A 146 19.81 9.24 -4.34
C ILE A 146 20.22 7.79 -4.51
N ASN A 147 21.22 7.48 -5.36
CA ASN A 147 21.65 6.11 -5.58
C ASN A 147 22.33 5.53 -4.34
N ARG A 148 23.05 6.35 -3.59
CA ARG A 148 23.66 5.95 -2.31
C ARG A 148 22.61 5.74 -1.22
N ILE A 149 21.57 6.58 -1.17
CA ILE A 149 20.41 6.39 -0.29
C ILE A 149 19.69 5.08 -0.62
N LEU A 150 19.42 4.80 -1.90
CA LEU A 150 18.82 3.53 -2.36
C LEU A 150 19.70 2.32 -2.02
N SER A 151 21.03 2.45 -2.16
CA SER A 151 21.97 1.40 -1.75
C SER A 151 21.87 1.12 -0.23
N SER A 152 21.76 2.18 0.58
CA SER A 152 21.59 2.05 2.04
C SER A 152 20.24 1.39 2.37
N GLU A 153 19.17 1.74 1.66
CA GLU A 153 17.86 1.09 1.76
C GLU A 153 17.95 -0.40 1.46
N GLY A 154 18.57 -0.78 0.34
CA GLY A 154 18.76 -2.18 -0.04
C GLY A 154 19.51 -3.00 1.01
N LYS A 155 20.54 -2.41 1.66
CA LYS A 155 21.28 -3.05 2.74
C LYS A 155 20.43 -3.31 3.99
N LEU A 156 19.40 -2.49 4.28
CA LEU A 156 18.51 -2.70 5.42
C LEU A 156 17.59 -3.91 5.21
N TRP A 157 17.17 -4.20 4.00
CA TRP A 157 16.26 -5.31 3.73
C TRP A 157 16.88 -6.67 3.97
N GLN A 158 18.18 -6.86 3.75
CA GLN A 158 18.86 -8.13 3.87
C GLN A 158 18.78 -8.70 5.32
N PRO A 159 19.27 -8.03 6.37
CA PRO A 159 19.17 -8.53 7.73
C PRO A 159 17.71 -8.58 8.21
N PHE A 160 16.85 -7.69 7.73
CA PHE A 160 15.44 -7.69 8.11
C PHE A 160 14.72 -8.95 7.61
N TYR A 161 14.85 -9.31 6.32
CA TYR A 161 14.25 -10.56 5.82
C TYR A 161 14.88 -11.82 6.42
N ALA A 162 16.19 -11.84 6.64
CA ALA A 162 16.87 -12.96 7.28
C ALA A 162 16.34 -13.23 8.71
N SER A 163 15.92 -12.16 9.41
CA SER A 163 15.33 -12.27 10.76
C SER A 163 14.01 -13.04 10.78
N PHE A 164 13.27 -13.09 9.65
CA PHE A 164 11.98 -13.79 9.58
C PHE A 164 12.11 -15.29 9.87
N ASN A 165 13.24 -15.90 9.52
CA ASN A 165 13.53 -17.30 9.84
C ASN A 165 13.61 -17.58 11.34
N LYS A 166 13.90 -16.54 12.16
CA LYS A 166 13.87 -16.64 13.63
C LYS A 166 12.49 -16.32 14.21
N ILE A 167 11.69 -15.51 13.49
CA ILE A 167 10.34 -15.12 13.90
C ILE A 167 9.36 -16.25 13.63
N THR A 168 9.42 -16.84 12.43
CA THR A 168 8.54 -17.94 12.01
C THR A 168 9.34 -19.11 11.47
N ASN A 169 9.14 -20.30 12.06
CA ASN A 169 9.80 -21.53 11.64
C ASN A 169 9.03 -22.25 10.52
N LYS A 170 7.78 -21.81 10.23
CA LYS A 170 6.91 -22.51 9.28
C LYS A 170 7.11 -22.07 7.82
N PHE A 171 7.61 -20.87 7.60
CA PHE A 171 7.73 -20.26 6.28
C PHE A 171 9.13 -19.68 6.12
N PRO A 172 10.14 -20.52 5.81
CA PRO A 172 11.51 -20.05 5.64
C PRO A 172 11.64 -19.14 4.42
N ILE A 173 12.54 -18.16 4.51
CA ILE A 173 12.93 -17.29 3.43
C ILE A 173 14.45 -17.30 3.30
N GLU A 174 14.95 -17.81 2.18
CA GLU A 174 16.38 -17.77 1.88
C GLU A 174 16.74 -16.46 1.16
N LYS A 175 15.88 -16.09 0.18
CA LYS A 175 16.05 -14.91 -0.64
C LYS A 175 14.71 -14.27 -0.93
N ARG A 176 14.70 -12.95 -1.02
CA ARG A 176 13.50 -12.22 -1.47
C ARG A 176 13.32 -12.36 -2.99
N GLU A 177 12.26 -13.04 -3.40
CA GLU A 177 11.86 -13.24 -4.79
C GLU A 177 10.40 -12.85 -4.97
N PHE A 178 10.06 -12.20 -6.08
CA PHE A 178 8.74 -11.57 -6.20
C PHE A 178 8.05 -11.74 -7.55
N ARG A 179 8.72 -12.24 -8.59
CA ARG A 179 8.09 -12.43 -9.92
C ARG A 179 8.63 -13.67 -10.64
N PRO A 180 8.02 -14.84 -10.43
CA PRO A 180 7.02 -15.20 -9.42
C PRO A 180 7.62 -15.35 -8.02
N PRO A 181 6.84 -15.29 -6.93
CA PRO A 181 7.31 -15.67 -5.61
C PRO A 181 7.53 -17.17 -5.56
N THR A 182 8.66 -17.60 -4.99
CA THR A 182 9.08 -19.01 -5.00
C THR A 182 8.64 -19.79 -3.77
N ASN A 183 8.19 -19.10 -2.71
CA ASN A 183 7.68 -19.70 -1.48
C ASN A 183 6.57 -18.85 -0.85
N GLU A 184 5.92 -19.40 0.17
CA GLU A 184 4.76 -18.81 0.83
C GLU A 184 5.10 -17.46 1.47
N MET A 185 6.27 -17.33 2.09
CA MET A 185 6.69 -16.06 2.72
C MET A 185 6.87 -14.96 1.66
N ASN A 186 7.50 -15.27 0.54
CA ASN A 186 7.64 -14.34 -0.59
C ASN A 186 6.27 -13.94 -1.17
N ALA A 187 5.33 -14.88 -1.25
CA ALA A 187 3.95 -14.59 -1.70
C ALA A 187 3.23 -13.65 -0.72
N LEU A 188 3.30 -13.92 0.59
CA LEU A 188 2.70 -13.09 1.63
C LEU A 188 3.27 -11.67 1.64
N ILE A 189 4.59 -11.53 1.54
CA ILE A 189 5.24 -10.21 1.47
C ILE A 189 4.79 -9.46 0.21
N SER A 190 4.74 -10.13 -0.95
CA SER A 190 4.31 -9.52 -2.21
C SER A 190 2.86 -9.06 -2.14
N PHE A 191 1.98 -9.88 -1.59
CA PHE A 191 0.56 -9.54 -1.42
C PHE A 191 0.39 -8.38 -0.42
N GLY A 192 1.07 -8.44 0.74
CA GLY A 192 1.05 -7.36 1.73
C GLY A 192 1.54 -6.02 1.15
N ASN A 193 2.60 -6.05 0.34
CA ASN A 193 3.09 -4.85 -0.35
C ASN A 193 2.05 -4.31 -1.36
N SER A 194 1.33 -5.18 -2.09
CA SER A 194 0.26 -4.74 -3.00
C SER A 194 -0.87 -4.04 -2.24
N LEU A 195 -1.26 -4.56 -1.07
CA LEU A 195 -2.27 -3.93 -0.20
C LEU A 195 -1.79 -2.59 0.35
N LEU A 196 -0.55 -2.53 0.85
CA LEU A 196 0.03 -1.29 1.36
C LEU A 196 0.12 -0.23 0.27
N TYR A 197 0.49 -0.62 -0.95
CA TYR A 197 0.55 0.27 -2.11
C TYR A 197 -0.81 0.90 -2.41
N THR A 198 -1.88 0.09 -2.51
CA THR A 198 -3.22 0.62 -2.79
C THR A 198 -3.75 1.50 -1.66
N THR A 199 -3.52 1.13 -0.39
CA THR A 199 -3.88 1.97 0.76
C THR A 199 -3.16 3.32 0.71
N THR A 200 -1.86 3.32 0.42
CA THR A 200 -1.08 4.56 0.30
C THR A 200 -1.59 5.44 -0.84
N LEU A 201 -1.88 4.85 -2.00
CA LEU A 201 -2.45 5.58 -3.14
C LEU A 201 -3.82 6.19 -2.79
N SER A 202 -4.66 5.44 -2.08
CA SER A 202 -5.97 5.91 -1.62
C SER A 202 -5.83 7.13 -0.71
N GLU A 203 -4.93 7.08 0.26
CA GLU A 203 -4.67 8.21 1.17
C GLU A 203 -4.10 9.43 0.43
N ILE A 204 -3.15 9.24 -0.48
CA ILE A 204 -2.60 10.32 -1.31
C ILE A 204 -3.72 10.96 -2.14
N TYR A 205 -4.58 10.16 -2.76
CA TYR A 205 -5.71 10.66 -3.54
C TYR A 205 -6.65 11.50 -2.68
N HIS A 206 -7.05 11.00 -1.51
CA HIS A 206 -7.94 11.73 -0.60
C HIS A 206 -7.29 12.99 -0.02
N TYR A 207 -6.00 12.95 0.28
CA TYR A 207 -5.26 14.12 0.76
C TYR A 207 -5.21 15.24 -0.29
N ILE A 208 -4.86 14.91 -1.53
CA ILE A 208 -4.83 15.88 -2.62
C ILE A 208 -6.22 16.46 -2.88
N SER A 209 -7.27 15.63 -2.84
CA SER A 209 -8.66 16.05 -3.04
C SER A 209 -9.18 16.94 -1.92
N SER A 210 -8.78 16.69 -0.66
CA SER A 210 -9.26 17.43 0.52
C SER A 210 -8.51 18.75 0.77
N SER A 211 -7.23 18.80 0.41
CA SER A 211 -6.40 20.00 0.62
C SER A 211 -6.86 21.18 -0.22
N PHE A 212 -7.59 20.93 -1.30
CA PHE A 212 -8.13 21.98 -2.17
C PHE A 212 -9.31 22.73 -1.56
N ASN A 213 -10.16 22.04 -0.81
CA ASN A 213 -11.33 22.66 -0.17
C ASN A 213 -10.95 23.63 0.98
N LYS A 214 -9.73 23.54 1.51
CA LYS A 214 -9.26 24.41 2.60
C LYS A 214 -8.61 25.73 2.13
N PHE A 215 -8.31 25.86 0.84
CA PHE A 215 -7.66 27.07 0.29
C PHE A 215 -8.63 28.06 -0.35
N PHE A 216 -9.91 27.68 -0.50
CA PHE A 216 -10.94 28.53 -1.12
C PHE A 216 -12.16 28.80 -0.24
N THR A 217 -12.13 28.37 1.03
CA THR A 217 -13.02 28.81 2.10
C THR A 217 -12.24 29.66 3.10
#